data_0ea777bb834355d80d157d0557e07519
#
_entry.id   0ea777bb834355d80d157d0557e07519
#
_cell.length_a   1.000
_cell.length_b   1.000
_cell.length_c   1.000
_cell.angle_alpha   90.00
_cell.angle_beta   90.00
_cell.angle_gamma   90.00
#
_symmetry.space_group_name_H-M   'P 1'
#
loop_
_entity.id
_entity.type
_entity.pdbx_description
1 polymer ?
#
loop_
_entity_poly.entity_id
_entity_poly.type
_entity_poly.pdbx_seq_one_letter_code
_entity_poly.pdbx_strand_id
1 'polypeptide(L)' 'MAKAIKLVSTVKAISVVQKAAENNETEPWLRVTLEYPLEDPSVVSRLAQLKGEAVVVTLTTQQLKMGT' A
#
# COMPACT_ATOMS: atom_id res chain seq x y z
N MET A 1 -7.40 -7.92 -18.19
CA MET A 1 -6.88 -8.82 -17.16
C MET A 1 -5.92 -8.11 -16.24
N ALA A 2 -6.17 -8.24 -14.96
CA ALA A 2 -5.36 -7.52 -13.98
C ALA A 2 -4.05 -8.24 -13.75
N LYS A 3 -3.00 -7.48 -13.62
CA LYS A 3 -1.71 -8.01 -13.26
C LYS A 3 -1.38 -7.64 -11.84
N ALA A 4 -0.89 -8.59 -11.08
CA ALA A 4 -0.47 -8.33 -9.73
C ALA A 4 0.95 -7.78 -9.74
N ILE A 5 1.18 -6.81 -8.88
CA ILE A 5 2.51 -6.30 -8.64
C ILE A 5 2.89 -6.75 -7.24
N LYS A 6 3.96 -7.52 -7.15
CA LYS A 6 4.44 -8.03 -5.88
C LYS A 6 5.68 -7.27 -5.47
N LEU A 7 5.62 -6.69 -4.28
CA LEU A 7 6.74 -5.95 -3.74
C LEU A 7 6.97 -6.40 -2.31
N VAL A 8 8.20 -6.73 -1.99
CA VAL A 8 8.57 -7.03 -0.62
C VAL A 8 8.87 -5.71 0.05
N SER A 9 7.96 -5.29 0.90
CA SER A 9 7.97 -3.95 1.45
C SER A 9 7.95 -4.01 2.97
N THR A 10 8.28 -2.89 3.59
CA THR A 10 8.21 -2.75 5.03
C THR A 10 7.11 -1.76 5.36
N VAL A 11 6.24 -2.13 6.32
CA VAL A 11 5.23 -1.20 6.80
C VAL A 11 5.93 -0.20 7.71
N LYS A 12 5.96 1.05 7.30
CA LYS A 12 6.68 2.07 8.05
C LYS A 12 5.77 2.88 8.96
N ALA A 13 4.52 3.02 8.61
CA ALA A 13 3.60 3.82 9.40
C ALA A 13 2.18 3.38 9.15
N ILE A 14 1.38 3.46 10.18
CA ILE A 14 -0.04 3.20 10.11
C ILE A 14 -0.73 4.32 10.88
N SER A 15 -1.70 4.95 10.25
CA SER A 15 -2.42 6.02 10.91
C SER A 15 -3.87 6.01 10.47
N VAL A 16 -4.72 6.59 11.30
CA VAL A 16 -6.12 6.78 10.97
C VAL A 16 -6.32 8.26 10.72
N VAL A 17 -6.87 8.59 9.56
CA VAL A 17 -7.13 9.97 9.20
C VAL A 17 -8.62 10.14 9.01
N GLN A 18 -9.12 11.34 9.29
CA GLN A 18 -10.52 11.66 9.10
C GLN A 18 -10.66 12.40 7.79
N LYS A 19 -11.57 11.94 6.96
CA LYS A 19 -11.83 12.58 5.68
C LYS A 19 -13.27 13.04 5.63
N ALA A 20 -13.50 14.11 4.89
CA ALA A 20 -14.84 14.62 4.71
C ALA A 20 -15.68 13.62 3.95
N ALA A 21 -16.88 13.39 4.44
CA ALA A 21 -17.87 12.55 3.79
C ALA A 21 -19.07 13.40 3.49
N GLU A 22 -20.13 12.77 3.02
CA GLU A 22 -21.35 13.50 2.71
C GLU A 22 -22.01 14.00 3.98
N ASN A 23 -22.82 15.03 3.85
CA ASN A 23 -23.62 15.55 4.94
C ASN A 23 -22.78 16.16 6.06
N ASN A 24 -21.63 16.72 5.71
CA ASN A 24 -20.77 17.39 6.68
C ASN A 24 -20.23 16.48 7.74
N GLU A 25 -20.26 15.18 7.48
CA GLU A 25 -19.69 14.22 8.41
C GLU A 25 -18.29 13.88 7.98
N THR A 26 -17.57 13.21 8.86
CA THR A 26 -16.26 12.68 8.52
C THR A 26 -16.28 11.18 8.67
N GLU A 27 -15.39 10.52 7.94
CA GLU A 27 -15.26 9.08 8.07
C GLU A 27 -13.80 8.75 8.28
N PRO A 28 -13.53 7.70 9.05
CA PRO A 28 -12.16 7.31 9.30
C PRO A 28 -11.60 6.55 8.11
N TRP A 29 -10.38 6.87 7.77
CA TRP A 29 -9.65 6.17 6.72
C TRP A 29 -8.33 5.69 7.29
N LEU A 30 -7.96 4.49 6.91
CA LEU A 30 -6.68 3.92 7.33
C LEU A 30 -5.63 4.28 6.28
N ARG A 31 -4.55 4.89 6.76
CA ARG A 31 -3.42 5.20 5.89
C ARG A 31 -2.25 4.31 6.27
N VAL A 32 -1.76 3.55 5.30
CA VAL A 32 -0.63 2.66 5.52
C VAL A 32 0.49 3.12 4.60
N THR A 33 1.67 3.31 5.18
CA THR A 33 2.84 3.70 4.41
C THR A 33 3.78 2.52 4.31
N LEU A 34 4.12 2.17 3.09
CA LEU A 34 5.01 1.08 2.79
C LEU A 34 6.25 1.63 2.10
N GLU A 35 7.39 1.02 2.40
CA GLU A 35 8.62 1.36 1.71
C GLU A 35 9.18 0.12 1.06
N TYR A 36 9.67 0.29 -0.12
CA TYR A 36 10.17 -0.79 -0.96
C TYR A 36 11.52 -0.36 -1.52
N PRO A 37 12.57 -1.19 -1.36
CA PRO A 37 13.86 -0.84 -1.96
C PRO A 37 13.71 -0.80 -3.47
N LEU A 38 14.14 0.27 -4.08
CA LEU A 38 13.96 0.44 -5.50
C LEU A 38 15.07 -0.28 -6.24
N GLU A 39 14.77 -1.48 -6.71
CA GLU A 39 15.72 -2.28 -7.45
C GLU A 39 15.44 -2.24 -8.94
N ASP A 40 14.18 -2.03 -9.30
CA ASP A 40 13.76 -2.03 -10.69
C ASP A 40 13.02 -0.73 -10.95
N PRO A 41 13.64 0.22 -11.64
CA PRO A 41 13.01 1.52 -11.85
C PRO A 41 11.67 1.45 -12.59
N SER A 42 11.42 0.39 -13.34
CA SER A 42 10.15 0.29 -14.05
C SER A 42 8.97 0.18 -13.10
N VAL A 43 9.22 -0.22 -11.85
CA VAL A 43 8.15 -0.32 -10.85
C VAL A 43 7.54 1.05 -10.60
N VAL A 44 8.34 2.11 -10.66
CA VAL A 44 7.83 3.45 -10.41
C VAL A 44 6.76 3.80 -11.43
N SER A 45 7.02 3.54 -12.70
CA SER A 45 6.04 3.84 -13.74
C SER A 45 4.79 2.99 -13.59
N ARG A 46 4.97 1.72 -13.24
CA ARG A 46 3.82 0.83 -13.11
C ARG A 46 2.93 1.24 -11.95
N LEU A 47 3.52 1.64 -10.85
CA LEU A 47 2.74 2.08 -9.70
C LEU A 47 2.12 3.45 -9.95
N ALA A 48 2.82 4.32 -10.67
CA ALA A 48 2.30 5.64 -10.96
C ALA A 48 1.01 5.56 -11.77
N GLN A 49 0.86 4.53 -12.59
CA GLN A 49 -0.34 4.37 -13.37
C GLN A 49 -1.55 4.03 -12.50
N LEU A 50 -1.30 3.57 -11.29
CA LEU A 50 -2.38 3.21 -10.37
C LEU A 50 -2.79 4.36 -9.48
N LYS A 51 -2.13 5.50 -9.60
CA LYS A 51 -2.44 6.63 -8.74
C LYS A 51 -3.88 7.05 -8.94
N GLY A 52 -4.61 7.13 -7.84
CA GLY A 52 -6.02 7.51 -7.91
C GLY A 52 -6.95 6.36 -8.20
N GLU A 53 -6.43 5.17 -8.44
CA GLU A 53 -7.25 4.01 -8.74
C GLU A 53 -7.55 3.25 -7.46
N ALA A 54 -8.72 2.65 -7.42
CA ALA A 54 -9.03 1.72 -6.34
C ALA A 54 -8.40 0.38 -6.67
N VAL A 55 -7.57 -0.11 -5.77
CA VAL A 55 -6.85 -1.35 -6.00
C VAL A 55 -7.06 -2.28 -4.82
N VAL A 56 -6.89 -3.56 -5.07
CA VAL A 56 -6.93 -4.57 -4.02
C VAL A 56 -5.51 -4.81 -3.57
N VAL A 57 -5.29 -4.66 -2.26
CA VAL A 57 -3.97 -4.86 -1.68
C VAL A 57 -4.04 -6.06 -0.75
N THR A 58 -3.15 -7.01 -0.98
CA THR A 58 -3.05 -8.19 -0.15
C THR A 58 -1.74 -8.10 0.63
N LEU A 59 -1.83 -8.24 1.94
CA LEU A 59 -0.64 -8.19 2.79
C LEU A 59 -0.40 -9.57 3.36
N THR A 60 0.80 -10.08 3.13
CA THR A 60 1.20 -11.37 3.65
C THR A 60 2.49 -11.18 4.41
N THR A 61 2.51 -11.65 5.65
CA THR A 61 3.72 -11.56 6.44
C THR A 61 4.77 -12.48 5.84
N GLN A 62 5.93 -11.90 5.55
CA GLN A 62 7.05 -12.70 5.11
C GLN A 62 7.79 -13.14 6.35
N GLN A 63 7.72 -14.44 6.62
CA GLN A 63 8.41 -14.97 7.77
C GLN A 63 9.83 -15.29 7.42
N LEU A 64 10.73 -14.69 8.14
CA LEU A 64 12.13 -15.05 8.03
C LEU A 64 12.37 -16.18 8.99
N LYS A 65 13.15 -17.12 8.56
CA LYS A 65 13.44 -18.30 9.39
C LYS A 65 14.51 -17.96 10.39
N MET A 66 14.19 -17.13 11.30
CA MET A 66 15.16 -16.56 12.23
C MET A 66 15.53 -17.59 13.28
N GLY A 67 16.39 -18.48 12.95
CA GLY A 67 16.84 -19.43 13.93
C GLY A 67 15.77 -20.39 14.40
N THR A 68 14.74 -20.47 13.66
CA THR A 68 13.68 -21.41 14.02
C THR A 68 13.49 -22.41 12.90
#